data_a7014a0a0aefdd4d6200d80fd1ed9016
#
_entry.id   a7014a0a0aefdd4d6200d80fd1ed9016
#
_cell.length_a   1.000
_cell.length_b   1.000
_cell.length_c   1.000
_cell.angle_alpha   90.00
_cell.angle_beta   90.00
_cell.angle_gamma   90.00
#
_symmetry.space_group_name_H-M   'P 1'
#
loop_
_entity.id
_entity.type
_entity.pdbx_description
1 polymer ?
#
loop_
_entity_poly.entity_id
_entity_poly.type
_entity_poly.pdbx_seq_one_letter_code
_entity_poly.pdbx_strand_id
1 'polypeptide(L)'
;TWLIGIVVTVLVAIVIIGGLKKVSKVCEKLVPIMAIFYVACCLVIIGMNGAYLWDAIVTIITCAFTGQAAFGGAVGSGIMLALQYGFKRGLFSNESGLGSAPLVAASAISKNPARQALVSMSGTFWDTVVICLITGLMLVTSLLANPDLAAIYNNTMLASNDLSIDTAVGIFSGGAALATACFESIPVLGPLVLVVGLLCFTYSTMLGWSQYGDRAITYLFGTKGIRPYQVVFLLFVFW
;
A
#
# COMPACT_ATOMS: atom_id res chain seq x y z
N THR A 1 15.06 3.89 16.97
CA THR A 1 15.06 3.88 15.48
C THR A 1 16.20 3.06 14.91
N TRP A 2 17.46 3.27 15.27
CA TRP A 2 18.63 2.54 14.74
C TRP A 2 18.54 1.02 14.94
N LEU A 3 18.05 0.56 16.08
CA LEU A 3 17.90 -0.86 16.39
C LEU A 3 16.92 -1.55 15.45
N ILE A 4 15.81 -0.88 15.14
CA ILE A 4 14.82 -1.38 14.17
C ILE A 4 15.44 -1.46 12.77
N GLY A 5 16.18 -0.43 12.36
CA GLY A 5 16.91 -0.42 11.09
C GLY A 5 17.87 -1.60 10.97
N ILE A 6 18.66 -1.89 12.01
CA ILE A 6 19.57 -3.03 12.02
C ILE A 6 18.78 -4.35 11.86
N VAL A 7 17.73 -4.56 12.66
CA VAL A 7 16.93 -5.79 12.62
C VAL A 7 16.33 -6.01 11.24
N VAL A 8 15.70 -4.98 10.68
CA VAL A 8 15.07 -5.05 9.33
C VAL A 8 16.13 -5.33 8.27
N THR A 9 17.27 -4.63 8.31
CA THR A 9 18.36 -4.84 7.33
C THR A 9 18.90 -6.27 7.40
N VAL A 10 19.10 -6.81 8.59
CA VAL A 10 19.57 -8.20 8.76
C VAL A 10 18.54 -9.19 8.21
N LEU A 11 17.26 -9.02 8.51
CA LEU A 11 16.19 -9.86 7.98
C LEU A 11 16.12 -9.82 6.45
N VAL A 12 16.20 -8.62 5.87
CA VAL A 12 16.23 -8.42 4.42
C VAL A 12 17.46 -9.06 3.80
N ALA A 13 18.65 -8.88 4.39
CA ALA A 13 19.91 -9.46 3.92
C ALA A 13 19.86 -10.99 3.86
N ILE A 14 19.35 -11.65 4.90
CA ILE A 14 19.24 -13.12 4.97
C ILE A 14 18.43 -13.69 3.80
N VAL A 15 17.41 -12.95 3.36
CA VAL A 15 16.53 -13.39 2.27
C VAL A 15 17.11 -13.03 0.91
N ILE A 16 17.61 -11.80 0.73
CA ILE A 16 18.14 -11.32 -0.57
C ILE A 16 19.38 -12.10 -0.99
N ILE A 17 20.31 -12.40 -0.07
CA ILE A 17 21.50 -13.21 -0.36
C ILE A 17 21.13 -14.61 -0.85
N GLY A 18 19.98 -15.14 -0.46
CA GLY A 18 19.45 -16.42 -0.96
C GLY A 18 18.88 -16.38 -2.38
N GLY A 19 18.81 -15.19 -2.99
CA GLY A 19 18.36 -14.96 -4.37
C GLY A 19 16.85 -15.14 -4.59
N LEU A 20 16.42 -15.05 -5.85
CA LEU A 20 15.01 -15.04 -6.27
C LEU A 20 14.17 -16.18 -5.69
N LYS A 21 14.70 -17.40 -5.66
CA LYS A 21 13.96 -18.56 -5.12
C LYS A 21 13.61 -18.41 -3.65
N LYS A 22 14.50 -17.83 -2.86
CA LYS A 22 14.28 -17.62 -1.43
C LYS A 22 13.31 -16.47 -1.19
N VAL A 23 13.46 -15.38 -1.94
CA VAL A 23 12.54 -14.25 -1.91
C VAL A 23 11.11 -14.69 -2.26
N SER A 24 10.93 -15.40 -3.39
CA SER A 24 9.61 -15.93 -3.79
C SER A 24 8.98 -16.80 -2.72
N LYS A 25 9.76 -17.70 -2.10
CA LYS A 25 9.27 -18.62 -1.07
C LYS A 25 8.84 -17.92 0.21
N VAL A 26 9.49 -16.81 0.56
CA VAL A 26 9.10 -15.97 1.71
C VAL A 26 7.85 -15.19 1.39
N CYS A 27 7.81 -14.50 0.24
CA CYS A 27 6.65 -13.69 -0.17
C CYS A 27 5.40 -14.55 -0.41
N GLU A 28 5.52 -15.74 -0.99
CA GLU A 28 4.43 -16.69 -1.22
C GLU A 28 3.64 -17.02 0.06
N LYS A 29 4.32 -17.07 1.20
CA LYS A 29 3.67 -17.36 2.48
C LYS A 29 3.28 -16.09 3.24
N LEU A 30 4.17 -15.09 3.25
CA LEU A 30 3.98 -13.88 4.04
C LEU A 30 2.81 -13.05 3.53
N VAL A 31 2.74 -12.82 2.21
CA VAL A 31 1.76 -11.91 1.61
C VAL A 31 0.32 -12.39 1.80
N PRO A 32 -0.06 -13.66 1.53
CA PRO A 32 -1.42 -14.12 1.77
C PRO A 32 -1.83 -14.08 3.24
N ILE A 33 -0.94 -14.47 4.16
CA ILE A 33 -1.23 -14.46 5.59
C ILE A 33 -1.52 -13.03 6.05
N MET A 34 -0.65 -12.09 5.73
CA MET A 34 -0.81 -10.69 6.08
C MET A 34 -2.10 -10.09 5.48
N ALA A 35 -2.39 -10.38 4.19
CA ALA A 35 -3.59 -9.89 3.52
C ALA A 35 -4.86 -10.42 4.16
N ILE A 36 -4.91 -11.71 4.54
CA ILE A 36 -6.06 -12.31 5.21
C ILE A 36 -6.29 -11.65 6.58
N PHE A 37 -5.23 -11.46 7.39
CA PHE A 37 -5.36 -10.79 8.68
C PHE A 37 -5.84 -9.35 8.54
N TYR A 38 -5.29 -8.62 7.59
CA TYR A 38 -5.68 -7.23 7.32
C TYR A 38 -7.15 -7.15 6.90
N VAL A 39 -7.56 -7.94 5.89
CA VAL A 39 -8.93 -7.96 5.40
C VAL A 39 -9.91 -8.41 6.49
N ALA A 40 -9.57 -9.43 7.27
CA ALA A 40 -10.41 -9.87 8.38
C ALA A 40 -10.62 -8.76 9.41
N CYS A 41 -9.57 -8.03 9.79
CA CYS A 41 -9.69 -6.91 10.71
C CYS A 41 -10.55 -5.76 10.13
N CYS A 42 -10.35 -5.40 8.87
CA CYS A 42 -11.19 -4.42 8.20
C CYS A 42 -12.67 -4.84 8.17
N LEU A 43 -12.96 -6.11 7.89
CA LEU A 43 -14.33 -6.63 7.89
C LEU A 43 -14.96 -6.61 9.28
N VAL A 44 -14.19 -6.87 10.33
CA VAL A 44 -14.67 -6.74 11.72
C VAL A 44 -15.03 -5.28 12.03
N ILE A 45 -14.18 -4.31 11.65
CA ILE A 45 -14.47 -2.87 11.86
C ILE A 45 -15.72 -2.45 11.08
N ILE A 46 -15.86 -2.90 9.81
CA ILE A 46 -17.08 -2.65 9.02
C ILE A 46 -18.29 -3.26 9.70
N GLY A 47 -18.17 -4.49 10.22
CA GLY A 47 -19.26 -5.16 10.96
C GLY A 47 -19.68 -4.42 12.22
N MET A 48 -18.73 -3.87 12.99
CA MET A 48 -19.01 -3.04 14.17
C MET A 48 -19.78 -1.76 13.80
N ASN A 49 -19.49 -1.18 12.64
CA ASN A 49 -20.12 0.04 12.12
C ASN A 49 -21.17 -0.26 11.04
N GLY A 50 -21.71 -1.47 11.00
CA GLY A 50 -22.57 -1.99 9.93
C GLY A 50 -23.83 -1.15 9.65
N ALA A 51 -24.35 -0.44 10.65
CA ALA A 51 -25.47 0.48 10.46
C ALA A 51 -25.20 1.59 9.43
N TYR A 52 -23.95 2.02 9.31
CA TYR A 52 -23.52 3.09 8.41
C TYR A 52 -22.99 2.58 7.05
N LEU A 53 -23.03 1.25 6.82
CA LEU A 53 -22.46 0.66 5.60
C LEU A 53 -23.16 1.14 4.34
N TRP A 54 -24.50 1.22 4.36
CA TRP A 54 -25.27 1.70 3.22
C TRP A 54 -24.98 3.18 2.92
N ASP A 55 -24.97 4.00 3.97
CA ASP A 55 -24.68 5.43 3.84
C ASP A 55 -23.24 5.66 3.34
N ALA A 56 -22.29 4.81 3.74
CA ALA A 56 -20.91 4.85 3.25
C ALA A 56 -20.84 4.56 1.75
N ILE A 57 -21.53 3.53 1.27
CA ILE A 57 -21.58 3.19 -0.17
C ILE A 57 -22.20 4.34 -0.96
N VAL A 58 -23.35 4.86 -0.51
CA VAL A 58 -24.01 5.99 -1.16
C VAL A 58 -23.11 7.21 -1.17
N THR A 59 -22.46 7.52 -0.06
CA THR A 59 -21.51 8.64 0.05
C THR A 59 -20.35 8.50 -0.93
N ILE A 60 -19.72 7.33 -1.01
CA ILE A 60 -18.61 7.07 -1.93
C ILE A 60 -19.05 7.28 -3.38
N ILE A 61 -20.18 6.69 -3.77
CA ILE A 61 -20.71 6.81 -5.15
C ILE A 61 -21.12 8.26 -5.44
N THR A 62 -21.85 8.89 -4.55
CA THR A 62 -22.31 10.27 -4.73
C THR A 62 -21.14 11.24 -4.82
N CYS A 63 -20.16 11.13 -3.92
CA CYS A 63 -18.97 11.96 -3.95
C CYS A 63 -18.11 11.74 -5.20
N ALA A 64 -18.07 10.53 -5.74
CA ALA A 64 -17.32 10.23 -6.96
C ALA A 64 -17.89 10.92 -8.20
N PHE A 65 -19.23 11.10 -8.28
CA PHE A 65 -19.92 11.65 -9.45
C PHE A 65 -20.45 13.06 -9.24
N THR A 66 -20.42 13.61 -8.05
CA THR A 66 -20.85 14.99 -7.78
C THR A 66 -19.64 15.89 -7.53
N GLY A 67 -19.82 17.21 -7.77
CA GLY A 67 -18.77 18.21 -7.52
C GLY A 67 -18.28 18.30 -6.05
N GLN A 68 -18.85 17.53 -5.12
CA GLN A 68 -18.34 17.41 -3.75
C GLN A 68 -16.98 16.69 -3.67
N ALA A 69 -16.64 15.85 -4.65
CA ALA A 69 -15.25 15.43 -4.84
C ALA A 69 -14.31 16.63 -5.10
N ALA A 70 -14.89 17.75 -5.58
CA ALA A 70 -14.20 19.04 -5.75
C ALA A 70 -14.18 19.89 -4.48
N PHE A 71 -15.04 19.62 -3.49
CA PHE A 71 -15.11 20.39 -2.22
C PHE A 71 -14.08 19.97 -1.17
N GLY A 72 -13.42 18.82 -1.34
CA GLY A 72 -12.22 18.48 -0.57
C GLY A 72 -10.99 19.28 -0.96
N GLY A 73 -11.14 20.20 -1.92
CA GLY A 73 -10.10 21.16 -2.34
C GLY A 73 -10.77 22.31 -3.06
N ALA A 74 -10.59 23.52 -2.58
CA ALA A 74 -11.15 24.76 -3.09
C ALA A 74 -11.39 24.78 -4.60
N VAL A 75 -12.64 24.99 -4.95
CA VAL A 75 -13.17 25.57 -6.19
C VAL A 75 -12.31 25.39 -7.45
N GLY A 76 -12.70 24.45 -8.30
CA GLY A 76 -12.19 24.33 -9.68
C GLY A 76 -10.96 23.43 -9.90
N SER A 77 -10.10 23.26 -8.94
CA SER A 77 -8.94 22.35 -9.03
C SER A 77 -9.22 20.93 -8.48
N GLY A 78 -10.34 20.73 -7.78
CA GLY A 78 -10.63 19.55 -7.01
C GLY A 78 -10.79 18.25 -7.83
N ILE A 79 -11.52 18.30 -8.95
CA ILE A 79 -11.70 17.11 -9.82
C ILE A 79 -10.37 16.72 -10.45
N MET A 80 -9.59 17.68 -10.93
CA MET A 80 -8.29 17.44 -11.52
C MET A 80 -7.32 16.86 -10.49
N LEU A 81 -7.30 17.40 -9.27
CA LEU A 81 -6.47 16.90 -8.17
C LEU A 81 -6.90 15.50 -7.74
N ALA A 82 -8.21 15.25 -7.54
CA ALA A 82 -8.73 13.94 -7.17
C ALA A 82 -8.41 12.88 -8.23
N LEU A 83 -8.61 13.18 -9.51
CA LEU A 83 -8.20 12.33 -10.62
C LEU A 83 -6.67 12.11 -10.62
N GLN A 84 -5.90 13.18 -10.47
CA GLN A 84 -4.45 13.11 -10.51
C GLN A 84 -3.89 12.27 -9.36
N TYR A 85 -4.40 12.45 -8.13
CA TYR A 85 -4.00 11.63 -6.99
C TYR A 85 -4.51 10.20 -7.09
N GLY A 86 -5.76 9.99 -7.52
CA GLY A 86 -6.34 8.67 -7.71
C GLY A 86 -5.59 7.85 -8.76
N PHE A 87 -5.30 8.44 -9.93
CA PHE A 87 -4.51 7.79 -10.96
C PHE A 87 -3.09 7.49 -10.50
N LYS A 88 -2.39 8.48 -9.92
CA LYS A 88 -1.02 8.28 -9.41
C LYS A 88 -0.96 7.15 -8.39
N ARG A 89 -1.90 7.11 -7.44
CA ARG A 89 -1.94 6.08 -6.40
C ARG A 89 -2.31 4.72 -6.94
N GLY A 90 -3.33 4.63 -7.80
CA GLY A 90 -3.75 3.38 -8.42
C GLY A 90 -2.67 2.78 -9.31
N LEU A 91 -2.05 3.58 -10.17
CA LEU A 91 -0.94 3.14 -11.03
C LEU A 91 0.27 2.69 -10.21
N PHE A 92 0.58 3.39 -9.12
CA PHE A 92 1.70 3.03 -8.25
C PHE A 92 1.43 1.74 -7.46
N SER A 93 0.23 1.60 -6.89
CA SER A 93 -0.15 0.41 -6.10
C SER A 93 -0.15 -0.86 -6.95
N ASN A 94 -0.70 -0.79 -8.16
CA ASN A 94 -0.76 -1.93 -9.08
C ASN A 94 0.51 -2.12 -9.90
N GLU A 95 1.52 -1.23 -9.77
CA GLU A 95 2.71 -1.17 -10.62
C GLU A 95 2.38 -1.08 -12.13
N SER A 96 1.17 -0.67 -12.46
CA SER A 96 0.67 -0.58 -13.84
C SER A 96 1.31 0.61 -14.56
N GLY A 97 2.02 0.33 -15.63
CA GLY A 97 2.73 1.36 -16.41
C GLY A 97 4.11 1.74 -15.88
N LEU A 98 4.52 1.26 -14.70
CA LEU A 98 5.89 1.48 -14.18
C LEU A 98 6.93 0.57 -14.85
N GLY A 99 6.49 -0.52 -15.50
CA GLY A 99 7.40 -1.48 -16.14
C GLY A 99 8.08 -2.46 -15.17
N SER A 100 7.78 -2.38 -13.86
CA SER A 100 8.38 -3.23 -12.83
C SER A 100 7.80 -4.65 -12.82
N ALA A 101 6.49 -4.80 -12.92
CA ALA A 101 5.81 -6.09 -12.91
C ALA A 101 6.32 -7.08 -13.99
N PRO A 102 6.59 -6.68 -15.26
CA PRO A 102 7.16 -7.55 -16.27
C PRO A 102 8.54 -8.09 -15.94
N LEU A 103 9.36 -7.37 -15.16
CA LEU A 103 10.71 -7.81 -14.78
C LEU A 103 10.71 -9.10 -13.96
N VAL A 104 9.73 -9.24 -13.05
CA VAL A 104 9.57 -10.46 -12.26
C VAL A 104 8.73 -11.50 -13.00
N ALA A 105 7.70 -11.09 -13.74
CA ALA A 105 6.89 -11.98 -14.55
C ALA A 105 7.72 -12.75 -15.60
N ALA A 106 8.76 -12.13 -16.15
CA ALA A 106 9.72 -12.79 -17.05
C ALA A 106 10.49 -13.95 -16.39
N SER A 107 10.51 -14.03 -15.07
CA SER A 107 11.15 -15.12 -14.33
C SER A 107 10.23 -16.30 -14.06
N ALA A 108 8.95 -16.18 -14.39
CA ALA A 108 7.96 -17.22 -14.14
C ALA A 108 8.15 -18.41 -15.10
N ILE A 109 8.04 -19.61 -14.53
CA ILE A 109 8.06 -20.85 -15.33
C ILE A 109 6.66 -21.07 -15.86
N SER A 110 6.37 -20.53 -17.05
CA SER A 110 5.08 -20.68 -17.71
C SER A 110 5.25 -21.25 -19.11
N LYS A 111 4.34 -22.16 -19.51
CA LYS A 111 4.33 -22.74 -20.86
C LYS A 111 3.90 -21.75 -21.94
N ASN A 112 3.18 -20.70 -21.57
CA ASN A 112 2.63 -19.71 -22.49
C ASN A 112 2.65 -18.32 -21.85
N PRO A 113 3.18 -17.27 -22.53
CA PRO A 113 3.16 -15.89 -22.04
C PRO A 113 1.76 -15.38 -21.72
N ALA A 114 0.74 -15.76 -22.50
CA ALA A 114 -0.64 -15.35 -22.24
C ALA A 114 -1.16 -15.86 -20.89
N ARG A 115 -0.77 -17.07 -20.48
CA ARG A 115 -1.13 -17.60 -19.16
C ARG A 115 -0.49 -16.78 -18.03
N GLN A 116 0.76 -16.38 -18.19
CA GLN A 116 1.41 -15.52 -17.21
C GLN A 116 0.77 -14.13 -17.15
N ALA A 117 0.36 -13.57 -18.29
CA ALA A 117 -0.35 -12.30 -18.34
C ALA A 117 -1.68 -12.36 -17.57
N LEU A 118 -2.47 -13.43 -17.73
CA LEU A 118 -3.71 -13.63 -16.97
C LEU A 118 -3.48 -13.74 -15.47
N VAL A 119 -2.41 -14.43 -15.04
CA VAL A 119 -2.03 -14.49 -13.62
C VAL A 119 -1.64 -13.12 -13.10
N SER A 120 -0.83 -12.36 -13.85
CA SER A 120 -0.42 -11.00 -13.45
C SER A 120 -1.60 -10.04 -13.37
N MET A 121 -2.58 -10.15 -14.28
CA MET A 121 -3.80 -9.34 -14.27
C MET A 121 -4.63 -9.58 -13.01
N SER A 122 -4.65 -10.81 -12.47
CA SER A 122 -5.38 -11.09 -11.23
C SER A 122 -4.85 -10.31 -10.03
N GLY A 123 -3.57 -9.93 -10.02
CA GLY A 123 -2.97 -9.11 -8.96
C GLY A 123 -3.64 -7.75 -8.83
N THR A 124 -3.91 -7.09 -9.95
CA THR A 124 -4.62 -5.80 -9.97
C THR A 124 -6.04 -5.92 -9.41
N PHE A 125 -6.74 -7.02 -9.69
CA PHE A 125 -8.07 -7.28 -9.11
C PHE A 125 -7.99 -7.41 -7.59
N TRP A 126 -7.08 -8.22 -7.06
CA TRP A 126 -6.92 -8.41 -5.62
C TRP A 126 -6.53 -7.12 -4.90
N ASP A 127 -5.60 -6.35 -5.47
CA ASP A 127 -5.16 -5.09 -4.87
C ASP A 127 -6.28 -4.05 -4.88
N THR A 128 -6.86 -3.76 -6.05
CA THR A 128 -7.81 -2.65 -6.19
C THR A 128 -9.22 -3.03 -5.72
N VAL A 129 -9.75 -4.18 -6.18
CA VAL A 129 -11.15 -4.54 -5.89
C VAL A 129 -11.31 -5.12 -4.49
N VAL A 130 -10.32 -5.89 -4.00
CA VAL A 130 -10.45 -6.50 -2.66
C VAL A 130 -9.84 -5.59 -1.59
N ILE A 131 -8.55 -5.30 -1.66
CA ILE A 131 -7.85 -4.59 -0.58
C ILE A 131 -8.28 -3.12 -0.51
N CYS A 132 -8.20 -2.38 -1.63
CA CYS A 132 -8.49 -0.94 -1.61
C CYS A 132 -9.98 -0.65 -1.36
N LEU A 133 -10.89 -1.46 -1.94
CA LEU A 133 -12.33 -1.27 -1.71
C LEU A 133 -12.71 -1.52 -0.25
N ILE A 134 -12.23 -2.62 0.33
CA ILE A 134 -12.49 -2.96 1.74
C ILE A 134 -11.90 -1.89 2.66
N THR A 135 -10.68 -1.43 2.40
CA THR A 135 -10.05 -0.35 3.16
C THR A 135 -10.85 0.94 3.06
N GLY A 136 -11.26 1.33 1.85
CA GLY A 136 -12.07 2.53 1.63
C GLY A 136 -13.42 2.47 2.36
N LEU A 137 -14.11 1.34 2.28
CA LEU A 137 -15.37 1.12 3.00
C LEU A 137 -15.15 1.19 4.52
N MET A 138 -14.11 0.56 5.04
CA MET A 138 -13.77 0.59 6.45
C MET A 138 -13.52 2.02 6.94
N LEU A 139 -12.76 2.82 6.19
CA LEU A 139 -12.48 4.21 6.54
C LEU A 139 -13.76 5.07 6.53
N VAL A 140 -14.57 4.98 5.47
CA VAL A 140 -15.78 5.81 5.34
C VAL A 140 -16.84 5.41 6.36
N THR A 141 -17.06 4.12 6.61
CA THR A 141 -17.99 3.67 7.66
C THR A 141 -17.55 4.14 9.05
N SER A 142 -16.25 4.10 9.35
CA SER A 142 -15.71 4.57 10.62
C SER A 142 -15.84 6.09 10.77
N LEU A 143 -15.63 6.86 9.71
CA LEU A 143 -15.82 8.32 9.71
C LEU A 143 -17.30 8.72 9.95
N LEU A 144 -18.24 8.00 9.35
CA LEU A 144 -19.67 8.25 9.55
C LEU A 144 -20.14 7.84 10.95
N ALA A 145 -19.54 6.80 11.51
CA ALA A 145 -19.89 6.31 12.85
C ALA A 145 -19.32 7.18 13.97
N ASN A 146 -18.16 7.84 13.79
CA ASN A 146 -17.44 8.57 14.82
C ASN A 146 -17.16 10.01 14.41
N PRO A 147 -17.89 11.01 14.98
CA PRO A 147 -17.67 12.42 14.69
C PRO A 147 -16.26 12.92 15.01
N ASP A 148 -15.60 12.34 16.02
CA ASP A 148 -14.24 12.70 16.43
C ASP A 148 -13.22 12.34 15.34
N LEU A 149 -13.39 11.19 14.68
CA LEU A 149 -12.57 10.80 13.53
C LEU A 149 -12.77 11.75 12.36
N ALA A 150 -14.00 12.18 12.12
CA ALA A 150 -14.31 13.18 11.10
C ALA A 150 -13.63 14.54 11.41
N ALA A 151 -13.54 14.94 12.67
CA ALA A 151 -12.82 16.16 13.09
C ALA A 151 -11.31 16.01 12.84
N ILE A 152 -10.70 14.88 13.15
CA ILE A 152 -9.28 14.61 12.85
C ILE A 152 -9.02 14.69 11.36
N TYR A 153 -9.87 14.07 10.55
CA TYR A 153 -9.79 14.11 9.08
C TYR A 153 -9.90 15.54 8.54
N ASN A 154 -10.91 16.28 9.00
CA ASN A 154 -11.13 17.66 8.56
C ASN A 154 -9.98 18.60 8.96
N ASN A 155 -9.46 18.49 10.18
CA ASN A 155 -8.33 19.29 10.64
C ASN A 155 -7.06 18.98 9.84
N THR A 156 -6.85 17.72 9.49
CA THR A 156 -5.70 17.32 8.66
C THR A 156 -5.85 17.82 7.21
N MET A 157 -7.06 17.79 6.67
CA MET A 157 -7.35 18.30 5.32
C MET A 157 -7.32 19.84 5.25
N LEU A 158 -7.77 20.53 6.29
CA LEU A 158 -7.71 22.00 6.34
C LEU A 158 -6.28 22.52 6.47
N ALA A 159 -5.42 21.81 7.21
CA ALA A 159 -3.99 22.11 7.28
C ALA A 159 -3.29 21.91 5.93
N SER A 160 -3.87 21.15 5.00
CA SER A 160 -3.31 20.84 3.68
C SER A 160 -3.53 21.90 2.61
N ASN A 161 -4.18 23.00 2.91
CA ASN A 161 -4.40 24.10 1.94
C ASN A 161 -3.13 24.94 1.66
N ASP A 162 -2.05 24.69 2.39
CA ASP A 162 -0.76 25.33 2.13
C ASP A 162 0.11 24.40 1.27
N LEU A 163 0.49 24.84 0.07
CA LEU A 163 1.15 24.05 -0.99
C LEU A 163 2.65 23.82 -0.73
N SER A 164 3.08 23.81 0.54
CA SER A 164 4.45 23.56 0.94
C SER A 164 4.80 22.06 0.99
N ILE A 165 6.09 21.73 0.92
CA ILE A 165 6.59 20.34 1.02
C ILE A 165 6.18 19.72 2.37
N ASP A 166 6.11 20.51 3.44
CA ASP A 166 5.65 20.08 4.76
C ASP A 166 4.17 19.67 4.74
N THR A 167 3.37 20.27 3.89
CA THR A 167 1.95 19.93 3.68
C THR A 167 1.80 18.59 2.96
N ALA A 168 2.65 18.31 1.99
CA ALA A 168 2.63 17.00 1.32
C ALA A 168 2.95 15.87 2.31
N VAL A 169 3.91 16.09 3.22
CA VAL A 169 4.23 15.18 4.33
C VAL A 169 3.05 15.08 5.30
N GLY A 170 2.35 16.17 5.58
CA GLY A 170 1.15 16.21 6.43
C GLY A 170 -0.02 15.40 5.84
N ILE A 171 -0.25 15.47 4.53
CA ILE A 171 -1.27 14.65 3.83
C ILE A 171 -0.93 13.16 3.93
N PHE A 172 0.34 12.79 3.81
CA PHE A 172 0.80 11.42 3.96
C PHE A 172 0.62 10.91 5.40
N SER A 173 0.95 11.74 6.39
CA SER A 173 0.78 11.40 7.80
C SER A 173 -0.70 11.36 8.20
N GLY A 174 -1.55 12.19 7.60
CA GLY A 174 -2.98 12.22 7.87
C GLY A 174 -3.71 10.93 7.46
N GLY A 175 -3.38 10.36 6.31
CA GLY A 175 -3.94 9.07 5.88
C GLY A 175 -3.55 7.91 6.79
N ALA A 176 -2.29 7.87 7.23
CA ALA A 176 -1.82 6.87 8.17
C ALA A 176 -2.46 7.07 9.56
N ALA A 177 -2.57 8.30 10.05
CA ALA A 177 -3.20 8.62 11.32
C ALA A 177 -4.69 8.23 11.33
N LEU A 178 -5.42 8.50 10.25
CA LEU A 178 -6.81 8.11 10.11
C LEU A 178 -6.95 6.58 10.13
N ALA A 179 -6.15 5.86 9.37
CA ALA A 179 -6.16 4.40 9.39
C ALA A 179 -5.86 3.87 10.80
N THR A 180 -4.86 4.41 11.49
CA THR A 180 -4.51 4.04 12.86
C THR A 180 -5.69 4.25 13.81
N ALA A 181 -6.32 5.41 13.76
CA ALA A 181 -7.48 5.73 14.60
C ALA A 181 -8.68 4.81 14.32
N CYS A 182 -8.91 4.42 13.04
CA CYS A 182 -9.95 3.43 12.71
C CYS A 182 -9.63 2.04 13.27
N PHE A 183 -8.37 1.62 13.22
CA PHE A 183 -7.95 0.33 13.79
C PHE A 183 -7.96 0.33 15.31
N GLU A 184 -7.73 1.46 15.97
CA GLU A 184 -7.83 1.63 17.43
C GLU A 184 -9.25 1.39 17.96
N SER A 185 -10.26 1.41 17.10
CA SER A 185 -11.63 1.01 17.48
C SER A 185 -11.74 -0.44 17.99
N ILE A 186 -10.79 -1.30 17.62
CA ILE A 186 -10.63 -2.65 18.19
C ILE A 186 -9.50 -2.61 19.21
N PRO A 187 -9.80 -2.65 20.53
CA PRO A 187 -8.77 -2.58 21.58
C PRO A 187 -7.74 -3.71 21.41
N VAL A 188 -6.45 -3.39 21.53
CA VAL A 188 -5.29 -4.30 21.48
C VAL A 188 -5.05 -4.95 20.11
N LEU A 189 -6.07 -5.61 19.52
CA LEU A 189 -5.91 -6.34 18.26
C LEU A 189 -5.76 -5.41 17.06
N GLY A 190 -6.50 -4.30 17.00
CA GLY A 190 -6.45 -3.37 15.89
C GLY A 190 -5.06 -2.77 15.66
N PRO A 191 -4.49 -2.09 16.65
CA PRO A 191 -3.13 -1.56 16.55
C PRO A 191 -2.07 -2.63 16.25
N LEU A 192 -2.22 -3.82 16.88
CA LEU A 192 -1.29 -4.94 16.62
C LEU A 192 -1.33 -5.39 15.16
N VAL A 193 -2.54 -5.60 14.61
CA VAL A 193 -2.72 -6.02 13.20
C VAL A 193 -2.17 -4.95 12.26
N LEU A 194 -2.40 -3.67 12.56
CA LEU A 194 -1.88 -2.57 11.75
C LEU A 194 -0.35 -2.55 11.76
N VAL A 195 0.28 -2.59 12.92
CA VAL A 195 1.75 -2.54 13.05
C VAL A 195 2.38 -3.76 12.40
N VAL A 196 1.90 -4.96 12.68
CA VAL A 196 2.40 -6.20 12.08
C VAL A 196 2.16 -6.21 10.57
N GLY A 197 0.97 -5.77 10.12
CA GLY A 197 0.65 -5.64 8.71
C GLY A 197 1.60 -4.68 7.99
N LEU A 198 1.83 -3.48 8.53
CA LEU A 198 2.75 -2.51 7.96
C LEU A 198 4.19 -3.03 7.91
N LEU A 199 4.67 -3.71 8.96
CA LEU A 199 5.99 -4.33 8.96
C LEU A 199 6.10 -5.40 7.87
N CYS A 200 5.10 -6.27 7.74
CA CYS A 200 5.08 -7.30 6.70
C CYS A 200 5.00 -6.70 5.29
N PHE A 201 4.17 -5.66 5.08
CA PHE A 201 4.08 -4.94 3.81
C PHE A 201 5.40 -4.28 3.43
N THR A 202 6.01 -3.55 4.34
CA THR A 202 7.29 -2.89 4.12
C THR A 202 8.37 -3.92 3.80
N TYR A 203 8.42 -5.00 4.55
CA TYR A 203 9.39 -6.07 4.36
C TYR A 203 9.21 -6.76 3.00
N SER A 204 7.98 -7.14 2.62
CA SER A 204 7.71 -7.76 1.32
C SER A 204 8.01 -6.82 0.15
N THR A 205 7.72 -5.53 0.30
CA THR A 205 8.03 -4.50 -0.69
C THR A 205 9.54 -4.36 -0.91
N MET A 206 10.33 -4.30 0.18
CA MET A 206 11.80 -4.27 0.07
C MET A 206 12.34 -5.50 -0.66
N LEU A 207 11.81 -6.68 -0.35
CA LEU A 207 12.20 -7.92 -1.03
C LEU A 207 11.84 -7.90 -2.52
N GLY A 208 10.65 -7.43 -2.89
CA GLY A 208 10.22 -7.29 -4.28
C GLY A 208 11.10 -6.32 -5.05
N TRP A 209 11.29 -5.12 -4.54
CA TRP A 209 12.11 -4.09 -5.20
C TRP A 209 13.57 -4.48 -5.34
N SER A 210 14.13 -5.23 -4.39
CA SER A 210 15.49 -5.77 -4.54
C SER A 210 15.64 -6.67 -5.78
N GLN A 211 14.59 -7.45 -6.11
CA GLN A 211 14.60 -8.31 -7.30
C GLN A 211 14.48 -7.53 -8.60
N TYR A 212 13.73 -6.42 -8.61
CA TYR A 212 13.71 -5.53 -9.78
C TYR A 212 15.10 -4.97 -10.08
N GLY A 213 15.80 -4.51 -9.05
CA GLY A 213 17.17 -4.02 -9.18
C GLY A 213 18.17 -5.12 -9.59
N ASP A 214 18.08 -6.32 -9.01
CA ASP A 214 18.90 -7.48 -9.42
C ASP A 214 18.74 -7.76 -10.92
N ARG A 215 17.52 -7.68 -11.48
CA ARG A 215 17.27 -7.86 -12.92
C ARG A 215 17.85 -6.73 -13.76
N ALA A 216 17.65 -5.48 -13.34
CA ALA A 216 18.19 -4.32 -14.05
C ALA A 216 19.73 -4.35 -14.08
N ILE A 217 20.36 -4.63 -12.95
CA ILE A 217 21.82 -4.73 -12.85
C ILE A 217 22.36 -5.91 -13.66
N THR A 218 21.65 -7.05 -13.65
CA THR A 218 22.05 -8.21 -14.47
C THR A 218 22.00 -7.89 -15.96
N TYR A 219 21.03 -7.10 -16.39
CA TYR A 219 20.94 -6.64 -17.78
C TYR A 219 22.08 -5.72 -18.17
N LEU A 220 22.46 -4.77 -17.30
CA LEU A 220 23.49 -3.76 -17.59
C LEU A 220 24.93 -4.29 -17.41
N PHE A 221 25.19 -5.02 -16.33
CA PHE A 221 26.55 -5.39 -15.89
C PHE A 221 26.78 -6.91 -15.79
N GLY A 222 25.76 -7.68 -16.14
CA GLY A 222 25.81 -9.13 -15.98
C GLY A 222 25.72 -9.57 -14.51
N THR A 223 25.88 -10.87 -14.29
CA THR A 223 25.72 -11.48 -12.96
C THR A 223 26.74 -11.03 -11.91
N LYS A 224 27.89 -10.50 -12.34
CA LYS A 224 28.92 -9.97 -11.43
C LYS A 224 28.48 -8.70 -10.70
N GLY A 225 27.55 -7.93 -11.27
CA GLY A 225 27.00 -6.71 -10.68
C GLY A 225 26.02 -6.93 -9.53
N ILE A 226 25.48 -8.14 -9.36
CA ILE A 226 24.43 -8.43 -8.36
C ILE A 226 24.95 -8.20 -6.94
N ARG A 227 26.09 -8.75 -6.59
CA ARG A 227 26.62 -8.63 -5.21
C ARG A 227 26.93 -7.19 -4.79
N PRO A 228 27.65 -6.37 -5.58
CA PRO A 228 27.82 -4.95 -5.26
C PRO A 228 26.49 -4.20 -5.09
N TYR A 229 25.52 -4.46 -5.98
CA TYR A 229 24.20 -3.86 -5.89
C TYR A 229 23.49 -4.23 -4.58
N GLN A 230 23.49 -5.50 -4.19
CA GLN A 230 22.85 -5.96 -2.95
C GLN A 230 23.46 -5.30 -1.71
N VAL A 231 24.77 -5.10 -1.68
CA VAL A 231 25.44 -4.38 -0.58
C VAL A 231 24.97 -2.93 -0.52
N VAL A 232 24.95 -2.23 -1.68
CA VAL A 232 24.48 -0.85 -1.75
C VAL A 232 23.01 -0.75 -1.35
N PHE A 233 22.16 -1.67 -1.83
CA PHE A 233 20.75 -1.73 -1.46
C PHE A 233 20.56 -1.90 0.05
N LEU A 234 21.30 -2.80 0.68
CA LEU A 234 21.23 -3.01 2.14
C LEU A 234 21.69 -1.78 2.94
N LEU A 235 22.68 -1.04 2.45
CA LEU A 235 23.08 0.23 3.06
C LEU A 235 21.94 1.26 3.02
N PHE A 236 21.21 1.35 1.91
CA PHE A 236 20.04 2.23 1.82
C PHE A 236 18.84 1.75 2.64
N VAL A 237 18.67 0.45 2.82
CA VAL A 237 17.63 -0.09 3.72
C VAL A 237 17.93 0.24 5.19
N PHE A 238 19.20 0.29 5.55
CA PHE A 238 19.64 0.64 6.91
C PHE A 238 19.44 2.12 7.21
N TRP A 239 19.69 2.98 6.22
CA TRP A 239 19.66 4.45 6.40
C TRP A 239 18.24 5.01 6.39
#